data_640cbba66e78424425d50234bdddf5ce
#
_entry.id   640cbba66e78424425d50234bdddf5ce
#
_cell.length_a   1.000
_cell.length_b   1.000
_cell.length_c   1.000
_cell.angle_alpha   90.00
_cell.angle_beta   90.00
_cell.angle_gamma   90.00
#
_symmetry.space_group_name_H-M   'P 1'
#
loop_
_entity.id
_entity.type
_entity.pdbx_description
1 polymer ?
#
loop_
_entity_poly.entity_id
_entity_poly.type
_entity_poly.pdbx_seq_one_letter_code
_entity_poly.pdbx_strand_id
1 'polypeptide(L)'
;MNKKALIYRIAITLGWIYWKKMYAIIKSGGKQYRVKKGEKLKLEKLDTEIGKKIVFDEVLSVGEGADLKIGTPYLKDAKVEAKVIDEGKSKKIEVIKFKRRKNYKRNFGHRQQYSLVEITSISVKKAAAKKAATKKAATKKAATKKAAPKKEEK
;
A
#
# COMPACT_ATOMS: atom_id res chain seq x y z
N MET A 1 -1.76 -26.31 -36.37
CA MET A 1 -1.69 -25.14 -35.45
C MET A 1 -2.32 -25.54 -34.11
N ASN A 2 -1.57 -25.45 -33.02
CA ASN A 2 -1.97 -26.01 -31.73
C ASN A 2 -2.91 -25.03 -30.98
N LYS A 3 -4.19 -25.38 -30.88
CA LYS A 3 -5.25 -24.57 -30.23
C LYS A 3 -4.90 -24.20 -28.76
N LYS A 4 -4.15 -25.07 -28.07
CA LYS A 4 -3.66 -24.79 -26.69
C LYS A 4 -2.69 -23.61 -26.61
N ALA A 5 -1.78 -23.45 -27.58
CA ALA A 5 -0.83 -22.33 -27.61
C ALA A 5 -1.53 -20.98 -27.84
N LEU A 6 -2.64 -20.96 -28.60
CA LEU A 6 -3.43 -19.75 -28.83
C LEU A 6 -4.14 -19.28 -27.55
N ILE A 7 -4.71 -20.22 -26.79
CA ILE A 7 -5.39 -19.93 -25.51
C ILE A 7 -4.41 -19.37 -24.49
N TYR A 8 -3.17 -19.92 -24.40
CA TYR A 8 -2.15 -19.40 -23.49
C TYR A 8 -1.71 -17.98 -23.85
N ARG A 9 -1.55 -17.67 -25.15
CA ARG A 9 -1.20 -16.30 -25.59
C ARG A 9 -2.30 -15.30 -25.26
N ILE A 10 -3.58 -15.67 -25.46
CA ILE A 10 -4.73 -14.80 -25.13
C ILE A 10 -4.85 -14.61 -23.62
N ALA A 11 -4.64 -15.65 -22.81
CA ALA A 11 -4.71 -15.56 -21.35
C ALA A 11 -3.60 -14.65 -20.79
N ILE A 12 -2.37 -14.71 -21.33
CA ILE A 12 -1.26 -13.84 -20.94
C ILE A 12 -1.56 -12.37 -21.30
N THR A 13 -2.11 -12.13 -22.49
CA THR A 13 -2.42 -10.77 -22.96
C THR A 13 -3.58 -10.15 -22.15
N LEU A 14 -4.63 -10.92 -21.85
CA LEU A 14 -5.76 -10.49 -21.01
C LEU A 14 -5.31 -10.27 -19.55
N GLY A 15 -4.47 -11.15 -19.00
CA GLY A 15 -3.91 -10.97 -17.66
C GLY A 15 -3.10 -9.68 -17.53
N TRP A 16 -2.31 -9.33 -18.55
CA TRP A 16 -1.49 -8.12 -18.54
C TRP A 16 -2.32 -6.83 -18.65
N ILE A 17 -3.45 -6.87 -19.35
CA ILE A 17 -4.37 -5.72 -19.46
C ILE A 17 -5.11 -5.50 -18.13
N TYR A 18 -5.51 -6.56 -17.42
CA TYR A 18 -6.19 -6.45 -16.11
C TYR A 18 -5.26 -5.90 -15.01
N TRP A 19 -3.96 -6.24 -15.03
CA TRP A 19 -3.01 -5.73 -14.03
C TRP A 19 -2.71 -4.24 -14.14
N LYS A 20 -2.99 -3.62 -15.30
CA LYS A 20 -2.69 -2.20 -15.55
C LYS A 20 -3.69 -1.23 -14.95
N LYS A 21 -4.83 -1.71 -14.47
CA LYS A 21 -5.96 -0.87 -14.08
C LYS A 21 -6.09 -0.61 -12.58
N MET A 22 -5.62 -1.53 -11.71
CA MET A 22 -5.71 -1.35 -10.25
C MET A 22 -4.89 -0.17 -9.78
N TYR A 23 -5.52 0.72 -9.01
CA TYR A 23 -4.84 1.83 -8.35
C TYR A 23 -5.12 1.82 -6.84
N ALA A 24 -4.27 2.50 -6.08
CA ALA A 24 -4.48 2.79 -4.68
C ALA A 24 -4.39 4.30 -4.45
N ILE A 25 -5.08 4.80 -3.43
CA ILE A 25 -4.89 6.15 -2.92
C ILE A 25 -4.21 6.03 -1.57
N ILE A 26 -2.99 6.54 -1.49
CA ILE A 26 -2.18 6.57 -0.27
C ILE A 26 -2.12 7.99 0.29
N LYS A 27 -1.93 8.11 1.60
CA LYS A 27 -1.63 9.38 2.27
C LYS A 27 -0.17 9.37 2.70
N SER A 28 0.58 10.42 2.36
CA SER A 28 1.97 10.61 2.77
C SER A 28 2.30 12.10 2.85
N GLY A 29 3.00 12.54 3.90
CA GLY A 29 3.35 13.95 4.09
C GLY A 29 2.15 14.91 4.10
N GLY A 30 0.98 14.49 4.59
CA GLY A 30 -0.25 15.27 4.59
C GLY A 30 -0.94 15.41 3.23
N LYS A 31 -0.41 14.80 2.18
CA LYS A 31 -0.95 14.80 0.81
C LYS A 31 -1.48 13.43 0.43
N GLN A 32 -2.42 13.40 -0.52
CA GLN A 32 -2.98 12.16 -1.07
C GLN A 32 -2.44 11.94 -2.48
N TYR A 33 -2.07 10.71 -2.77
CA TYR A 33 -1.49 10.33 -4.06
C TYR A 33 -2.23 9.11 -4.61
N ARG A 34 -2.65 9.22 -5.86
CA ARG A 34 -3.17 8.08 -6.63
C ARG A 34 -1.99 7.37 -7.26
N VAL A 35 -1.80 6.09 -6.94
CA VAL A 35 -0.63 5.32 -7.35
C VAL A 35 -1.03 4.02 -8.04
N LYS A 36 -0.23 3.61 -9.02
CA LYS A 36 -0.33 2.34 -9.73
C LYS A 36 0.97 1.57 -9.57
N LYS A 37 0.91 0.26 -9.74
CA LYS A 37 2.11 -0.58 -9.74
C LYS A 37 3.07 -0.17 -10.88
N GLY A 38 4.36 -0.02 -10.57
CA GLY A 38 5.41 0.40 -11.50
C GLY A 38 5.45 1.91 -11.76
N GLU A 39 4.64 2.72 -11.08
CA GLU A 39 4.64 4.17 -11.22
C GLU A 39 5.74 4.81 -10.37
N LYS A 40 6.44 5.80 -10.93
CA LYS A 40 7.42 6.63 -10.23
C LYS A 40 6.76 7.91 -9.77
N LEU A 41 6.87 8.22 -8.48
CA LEU A 41 6.19 9.33 -7.85
C LEU A 41 7.15 10.14 -6.97
N LYS A 42 7.02 11.46 -7.02
CA LYS A 42 7.70 12.38 -6.10
C LYS A 42 6.84 12.61 -4.88
N LEU A 43 7.33 12.18 -3.73
CA LEU A 43 6.72 12.41 -2.42
C LEU A 43 7.49 13.48 -1.65
N GLU A 44 6.91 13.96 -0.55
CA GLU A 44 7.69 14.70 0.46
C GLU A 44 8.85 13.84 0.96
N LYS A 45 9.90 14.49 1.44
CA LYS A 45 11.08 13.78 1.95
C LYS A 45 10.69 12.71 2.97
N LEU A 46 11.15 11.50 2.73
CA LEU A 46 11.00 10.35 3.61
C LEU A 46 12.35 10.10 4.29
N ASP A 47 12.35 9.81 5.59
CA ASP A 47 13.57 9.53 6.36
C ASP A 47 14.04 8.08 6.12
N THR A 48 14.27 7.74 4.86
CA THR A 48 14.64 6.39 4.43
C THR A 48 15.73 6.47 3.39
N GLU A 49 16.76 5.64 3.51
CA GLU A 49 17.90 5.62 2.58
C GLU A 49 17.49 5.16 1.17
N ILE A 50 18.22 5.68 0.18
CA ILE A 50 18.07 5.30 -1.24
C ILE A 50 18.24 3.77 -1.39
N GLY A 51 17.34 3.15 -2.15
CA GLY A 51 17.34 1.71 -2.42
C GLY A 51 16.54 0.87 -1.42
N LYS A 52 16.18 1.41 -0.25
CA LYS A 52 15.33 0.70 0.73
C LYS A 52 13.86 0.62 0.28
N LYS A 53 13.18 -0.41 0.76
CA LYS A 53 11.74 -0.58 0.60
C LYS A 53 11.00 0.15 1.70
N ILE A 54 9.93 0.83 1.34
CA ILE A 54 8.99 1.50 2.24
C ILE A 54 7.63 0.84 2.10
N VAL A 55 6.91 0.73 3.22
CA VAL A 55 5.53 0.23 3.24
C VAL A 55 4.63 1.38 3.70
N PHE A 56 3.64 1.71 2.87
CA PHE A 56 2.60 2.67 3.20
C PHE A 56 1.39 1.91 3.74
N ASP A 57 1.08 2.13 5.02
CA ASP A 57 -0.08 1.55 5.72
C ASP A 57 -1.31 2.47 5.64
N GLU A 58 -1.13 3.79 5.46
CA GLU A 58 -2.21 4.76 5.31
C GLU A 58 -2.82 4.74 3.90
N VAL A 59 -3.57 3.69 3.62
CA VAL A 59 -4.25 3.51 2.33
C VAL A 59 -5.72 3.86 2.48
N LEU A 60 -6.19 4.86 1.72
CA LEU A 60 -7.55 5.36 1.75
C LEU A 60 -8.51 4.53 0.89
N SER A 61 -8.05 4.12 -0.29
CA SER A 61 -8.84 3.28 -1.18
C SER A 61 -7.95 2.43 -2.07
N VAL A 62 -8.46 1.27 -2.50
CA VAL A 62 -7.82 0.37 -3.47
C VAL A 62 -8.88 -0.25 -4.36
N GLY A 63 -8.62 -0.29 -5.63
CA GLY A 63 -9.49 -0.96 -6.60
C GLY A 63 -9.60 -0.23 -7.92
N GLU A 64 -10.64 -0.57 -8.69
CA GLU A 64 -10.97 0.03 -9.96
C GLU A 64 -12.48 0.00 -10.21
N GLY A 65 -13.02 1.11 -10.69
CA GLY A 65 -14.44 1.19 -11.09
C GLY A 65 -15.40 0.71 -10.01
N ALA A 66 -16.16 -0.33 -10.30
CA ALA A 66 -17.16 -0.90 -9.40
C ALA A 66 -16.57 -1.65 -8.20
N ASP A 67 -15.34 -2.17 -8.31
CA ASP A 67 -14.66 -2.93 -7.26
C ASP A 67 -13.81 -2.04 -6.33
N LEU A 68 -14.10 -0.76 -6.24
CA LEU A 68 -13.39 0.18 -5.39
C LEU A 68 -13.73 -0.06 -3.90
N LYS A 69 -12.71 -0.41 -3.11
CA LYS A 69 -12.79 -0.51 -1.66
C LYS A 69 -12.36 0.82 -1.05
N ILE A 70 -13.23 1.43 -0.27
CA ILE A 70 -12.97 2.70 0.41
C ILE A 70 -12.82 2.43 1.91
N GLY A 71 -11.80 3.03 2.54
CA GLY A 71 -11.56 2.95 3.96
C GLY A 71 -12.38 3.98 4.75
N THR A 72 -12.57 3.72 6.06
CA THR A 72 -13.20 4.64 7.01
C THR A 72 -12.26 4.88 8.21
N PRO A 73 -11.29 5.79 8.17
CA PRO A 73 -10.72 6.50 7.03
C PRO A 73 -9.72 5.66 6.23
N TYR A 74 -9.08 4.64 6.85
CA TYR A 74 -8.05 3.81 6.24
C TYR A 74 -8.47 2.35 6.10
N LEU A 75 -7.95 1.67 5.09
CA LEU A 75 -8.10 0.24 4.90
C LEU A 75 -7.07 -0.52 5.74
N LYS A 76 -7.52 -1.22 6.78
CA LYS A 76 -6.65 -2.00 7.69
C LYS A 76 -5.93 -3.16 7.00
N ASP A 77 -6.49 -3.65 5.89
CA ASP A 77 -6.02 -4.83 5.16
C ASP A 77 -5.26 -4.49 3.87
N ALA A 78 -5.03 -3.20 3.59
CA ALA A 78 -4.32 -2.75 2.40
C ALA A 78 -2.94 -2.19 2.75
N LYS A 79 -1.92 -2.56 1.97
CA LYS A 79 -0.56 -2.05 2.08
C LYS A 79 0.00 -1.80 0.69
N VAL A 80 0.73 -0.70 0.55
CA VAL A 80 1.43 -0.34 -0.68
C VAL A 80 2.92 -0.35 -0.41
N GLU A 81 3.66 -1.17 -1.16
CA GLU A 81 5.11 -1.25 -1.08
C GLU A 81 5.73 -0.40 -2.18
N ALA A 82 6.72 0.38 -1.82
CA ALA A 82 7.49 1.19 -2.74
C ALA A 82 8.99 1.06 -2.45
N LYS A 83 9.81 1.37 -3.44
CA LYS A 83 11.26 1.44 -3.32
C LYS A 83 11.70 2.88 -3.55
N VAL A 84 12.55 3.43 -2.68
CA VAL A 84 13.19 4.73 -2.88
C VAL A 84 14.23 4.60 -3.99
N ILE A 85 14.09 5.42 -5.03
CA ILE A 85 15.03 5.45 -6.16
C ILE A 85 16.06 6.55 -5.93
N ASP A 86 15.58 7.75 -5.56
CA ASP A 86 16.41 8.95 -5.49
C ASP A 86 15.82 9.95 -4.48
N GLU A 87 16.68 10.84 -4.00
CA GLU A 87 16.30 11.97 -3.15
C GLU A 87 16.90 13.26 -3.73
N GLY A 88 16.12 14.32 -3.70
CA GLY A 88 16.57 15.58 -4.27
C GLY A 88 15.85 16.81 -3.73
N LYS A 89 16.24 17.95 -4.28
CA LYS A 89 15.61 19.24 -4.01
C LYS A 89 15.00 19.79 -5.28
N SER A 90 13.79 20.29 -5.20
CA SER A 90 13.09 20.96 -6.29
C SER A 90 13.78 22.25 -6.70
N LYS A 91 13.35 22.85 -7.82
CA LYS A 91 13.81 24.17 -8.24
C LYS A 91 13.58 25.19 -7.13
N LYS A 92 14.47 26.18 -7.00
CA LYS A 92 14.30 27.30 -6.08
C LYS A 92 13.07 28.11 -6.47
N ILE A 93 12.18 28.31 -5.53
CA ILE A 93 11.02 29.18 -5.65
C ILE A 93 11.35 30.48 -4.92
N GLU A 94 11.23 31.61 -5.60
CA GLU A 94 11.37 32.91 -4.99
C GLU A 94 10.06 33.32 -4.37
N VAL A 95 10.08 33.54 -3.06
CA VAL A 95 8.93 33.97 -2.27
C VAL A 95 9.11 35.44 -1.94
N ILE A 96 8.35 36.30 -2.59
CA ILE A 96 8.38 37.72 -2.37
C ILE A 96 7.20 38.09 -1.47
N LYS A 97 7.51 38.65 -0.30
CA LYS A 97 6.51 39.19 0.63
C LYS A 97 6.62 40.69 0.66
N PHE A 98 5.53 41.40 0.36
CA PHE A 98 5.50 42.86 0.48
C PHE A 98 4.17 43.30 1.10
N LYS A 99 4.21 44.47 1.75
CA LYS A 99 2.99 45.17 2.23
C LYS A 99 2.87 46.47 1.51
N ARG A 100 1.71 46.72 0.90
CA ARG A 100 1.42 47.96 0.20
C ARG A 100 1.49 49.15 1.19
N ARG A 101 2.13 50.25 0.80
CA ARG A 101 2.26 51.49 1.57
C ARG A 101 2.90 51.36 2.98
N LYS A 102 3.71 50.27 3.21
CA LYS A 102 4.30 50.06 4.52
C LYS A 102 5.84 49.87 4.46
N ASN A 103 6.49 50.23 3.37
CA ASN A 103 7.93 50.06 3.15
C ASN A 103 8.44 48.68 3.60
N TYR A 104 7.66 47.61 3.34
CA TYR A 104 7.99 46.26 3.73
C TYR A 104 8.08 45.37 2.47
N LYS A 105 9.31 44.88 2.20
CA LYS A 105 9.60 43.91 1.14
C LYS A 105 10.61 42.90 1.65
N ARG A 106 10.31 41.61 1.53
CA ARG A 106 11.25 40.52 1.85
C ARG A 106 11.24 39.50 0.74
N ASN A 107 12.44 39.06 0.34
CA ASN A 107 12.64 38.01 -0.65
C ASN A 107 13.26 36.80 0.04
N PHE A 108 12.68 35.62 -0.14
CA PHE A 108 13.18 34.37 0.36
C PHE A 108 13.30 33.37 -0.79
N GLY A 109 14.27 32.49 -0.75
CA GLY A 109 14.33 31.35 -1.63
C GLY A 109 13.90 30.09 -0.88
N HIS A 110 13.01 29.30 -1.47
CA HIS A 110 12.62 27.99 -0.92
C HIS A 110 12.93 26.88 -1.92
N ARG A 111 13.48 25.75 -1.43
CA ARG A 111 13.64 24.50 -2.17
C ARG A 111 13.02 23.37 -1.38
N GLN A 112 11.93 22.82 -1.91
CA GLN A 112 11.29 21.66 -1.31
C GLN A 112 12.12 20.41 -1.56
N GLN A 113 12.40 19.65 -0.50
CA GLN A 113 13.02 18.32 -0.60
C GLN A 113 11.96 17.30 -0.99
N TYR A 114 12.34 16.32 -1.82
CA TYR A 114 11.47 15.24 -2.24
C TYR A 114 12.23 13.93 -2.28
N SER A 115 11.50 12.83 -2.10
CA SER A 115 11.97 11.48 -2.37
C SER A 115 11.24 10.93 -3.58
N LEU A 116 12.00 10.40 -4.56
CA LEU A 116 11.45 9.73 -5.73
C LEU A 116 11.29 8.24 -5.40
N VAL A 117 10.06 7.75 -5.43
CA VAL A 117 9.74 6.35 -5.14
C VAL A 117 9.11 5.66 -6.33
N GLU A 118 9.36 4.35 -6.47
CA GLU A 118 8.69 3.47 -7.42
C GLU A 118 7.79 2.49 -6.67
N ILE A 119 6.52 2.42 -7.08
CA ILE A 119 5.54 1.52 -6.48
C ILE A 119 5.81 0.09 -6.96
N THR A 120 6.23 -0.77 -6.03
CA THR A 120 6.57 -2.16 -6.33
C THR A 120 5.33 -3.05 -6.32
N SER A 121 4.50 -2.95 -5.27
CA SER A 121 3.29 -3.77 -5.15
C SER A 121 2.18 -3.05 -4.40
N ILE A 122 0.94 -3.42 -4.73
CA ILE A 122 -0.27 -3.03 -4.02
C ILE A 122 -0.91 -4.32 -3.51
N SER A 123 -0.93 -4.53 -2.20
CA SER A 123 -1.48 -5.73 -1.57
C SER A 123 -2.73 -5.41 -0.77
N VAL A 124 -3.78 -6.21 -0.96
CA VAL A 124 -4.99 -6.17 -0.15
C VAL A 124 -5.18 -7.55 0.45
N LYS A 125 -5.05 -7.69 1.75
CA LYS A 125 -5.34 -8.96 2.43
C LYS A 125 -6.85 -9.23 2.34
N LYS A 126 -7.22 -10.32 1.68
CA LYS A 126 -8.60 -10.83 1.77
C LYS A 126 -8.82 -11.38 3.18
N ALA A 127 -9.86 -10.90 3.86
CA ALA A 127 -10.24 -11.30 5.22
C ALA A 127 -10.73 -12.77 5.35
N ALA A 128 -10.17 -13.71 4.58
CA ALA A 128 -10.61 -15.11 4.52
C ALA A 128 -9.90 -16.08 5.48
N ALA A 129 -8.90 -15.62 6.26
CA ALA A 129 -8.06 -16.54 7.05
C ALA A 129 -8.45 -16.66 8.54
N LYS A 130 -9.43 -15.90 9.07
CA LYS A 130 -9.77 -15.95 10.51
C LYS A 130 -10.84 -16.98 10.89
N LYS A 131 -11.52 -17.62 9.92
CA LYS A 131 -12.54 -18.65 10.21
C LYS A 131 -12.01 -20.09 10.32
N ALA A 132 -10.77 -20.36 9.86
CA ALA A 132 -10.22 -21.72 9.89
C ALA A 132 -9.43 -22.06 11.18
N ALA A 133 -8.92 -21.05 11.91
CA ALA A 133 -8.13 -21.29 13.12
C ALA A 133 -9.00 -21.61 14.35
N THR A 134 -10.23 -21.11 14.41
CA THR A 134 -11.15 -21.35 15.56
C THR A 134 -11.79 -22.74 15.53
N LYS A 135 -11.91 -23.39 14.36
CA LYS A 135 -12.48 -24.75 14.27
C LYS A 135 -11.50 -25.86 14.64
N LYS A 136 -10.19 -25.64 14.54
CA LYS A 136 -9.16 -26.63 14.96
C LYS A 136 -8.87 -26.62 16.45
N ALA A 137 -9.14 -25.54 17.17
CA ALA A 137 -8.96 -25.46 18.62
C ALA A 137 -10.10 -26.10 19.42
N ALA A 138 -11.31 -26.13 18.87
CA ALA A 138 -12.48 -26.72 19.54
C ALA A 138 -12.45 -28.27 19.50
N THR A 139 -11.92 -28.88 18.44
CA THR A 139 -11.86 -30.35 18.30
C THR A 139 -10.78 -30.99 19.16
N LYS A 140 -9.72 -30.25 19.53
CA LYS A 140 -8.63 -30.79 20.37
C LYS A 140 -8.92 -30.75 21.87
N LYS A 141 -9.91 -30.00 22.33
CA LYS A 141 -10.34 -29.93 23.74
C LYS A 141 -11.39 -30.96 24.11
N ALA A 142 -12.05 -31.62 23.15
CA ALA A 142 -13.05 -32.65 23.41
C ALA A 142 -12.45 -34.06 23.49
N ALA A 143 -11.23 -34.28 23.00
CA ALA A 143 -10.58 -35.60 22.99
C ALA A 143 -9.79 -35.92 24.27
N THR A 144 -9.49 -34.94 25.13
CA THR A 144 -8.63 -35.13 26.33
C THR A 144 -9.45 -35.36 27.62
N LYS A 145 -10.77 -35.41 27.54
CA LYS A 145 -11.64 -35.53 28.73
C LYS A 145 -12.27 -36.92 28.91
N LYS A 146 -11.82 -37.95 28.12
CA LYS A 146 -12.43 -39.29 28.15
C LYS A 146 -11.46 -40.43 28.46
N ALA A 147 -10.34 -40.16 29.16
CA ALA A 147 -9.46 -41.20 29.64
C ALA A 147 -8.95 -40.87 31.04
N ALA A 148 -9.70 -41.22 32.04
CA ALA A 148 -9.23 -41.42 33.41
C ALA A 148 -9.71 -42.79 33.87
N PRO A 149 -8.81 -43.74 34.22
CA PRO A 149 -9.21 -45.04 34.72
C PRO A 149 -9.49 -44.98 36.21
N LYS A 150 -10.57 -45.66 36.57
CA LYS A 150 -11.05 -46.01 37.91
C LYS A 150 -10.02 -46.89 38.58
N LYS A 151 -9.50 -46.51 39.74
CA LYS A 151 -8.72 -47.40 40.61
C LYS A 151 -9.64 -47.96 41.69
N GLU A 152 -9.77 -49.26 41.72
CA GLU A 152 -10.44 -50.01 42.79
C GLU A 152 -9.55 -50.08 44.02
N GLU A 153 -10.22 -50.04 45.14
CA GLU A 153 -9.73 -50.24 46.48
C GLU A 153 -9.66 -51.75 46.85
N LYS A 154 -8.61 -52.13 47.49
CA LYS A 154 -8.61 -53.21 48.47
C LYS A 154 -7.52 -52.96 49.51
#